data_f692242afdb669f7188bc6a33c795f10
#
_entry.id   f692242afdb669f7188bc6a33c795f10
#
_cell.length_a   1.000
_cell.length_b   1.000
_cell.length_c   1.000
_cell.angle_alpha   90.00
_cell.angle_beta   90.00
_cell.angle_gamma   90.00
#
_symmetry.space_group_name_H-M   'P 1'
#
loop_
_entity.id
_entity.type
_entity.pdbx_description
1 polymer ?
#
loop_
_entity_poly.entity_id
_entity_poly.type
_entity_poly.pdbx_seq_one_letter_code
_entity_poly.pdbx_strand_id
1 'polypeptide(L)'
;MTHPFAKRIVGIYRDKADDWVRDRGATLYSGDGGVDEAVWLDRFVADLPAGASILDVGCGSGWPIGAALLERGHQVTGMDASPGLIAHAQATLPTGVWSVADMRDEFPAGPFDGVLAWHSLFHLSPDDQRRVLPALAACVAEGGRLMFTSGQAHGETIGQWRGEPLYHASLDPEAYRALLADAGLRVEYDGAETGVWLARRAFLSAKWPLTIP
;
A
#
# COMPACT_ATOMS: atom_id res chain seq x y z
N MET A 1 -10.74 -10.66 -18.14
CA MET A 1 -9.53 -10.29 -18.95
C MET A 1 -9.02 -8.95 -18.44
N THR A 2 -7.72 -8.82 -18.17
CA THR A 2 -7.12 -7.56 -17.68
C THR A 2 -7.23 -6.47 -18.73
N HIS A 3 -7.69 -5.27 -18.33
CA HIS A 3 -7.83 -4.11 -19.20
C HIS A 3 -6.49 -3.75 -19.89
N PRO A 4 -6.45 -3.41 -21.18
CA PRO A 4 -5.21 -3.11 -21.90
C PRO A 4 -4.35 -2.04 -21.25
N PHE A 5 -4.95 -0.98 -20.70
CA PHE A 5 -4.21 0.08 -20.01
C PHE A 5 -3.64 -0.35 -18.65
N ALA A 6 -4.29 -1.28 -17.93
CA ALA A 6 -3.73 -1.84 -16.69
C ALA A 6 -2.39 -2.54 -16.94
N LYS A 7 -2.24 -3.19 -18.11
CA LYS A 7 -0.96 -3.83 -18.50
C LYS A 7 0.16 -2.83 -18.79
N ARG A 8 -0.17 -1.57 -19.09
CA ARG A 8 0.81 -0.53 -19.44
C ARG A 8 1.38 0.20 -18.23
N ILE A 9 0.70 0.14 -17.08
CA ILE A 9 1.06 0.93 -15.88
C ILE A 9 2.54 0.75 -15.50
N VAL A 10 3.01 -0.48 -15.37
CA VAL A 10 4.41 -0.77 -15.02
C VAL A 10 5.38 -0.17 -16.05
N GLY A 11 5.05 -0.28 -17.36
CA GLY A 11 5.84 0.33 -18.43
C GLY A 11 5.92 1.86 -18.32
N ILE A 12 4.80 2.52 -18.03
CA ILE A 12 4.74 3.99 -17.88
C ILE A 12 5.66 4.46 -16.75
N TYR A 13 5.56 3.85 -15.56
CA TYR A 13 6.40 4.21 -14.42
C TYR A 13 7.87 3.84 -14.60
N ARG A 14 8.16 2.73 -15.32
CA ARG A 14 9.53 2.37 -15.69
C ARG A 14 10.16 3.40 -16.62
N ASP A 15 9.43 3.77 -17.68
CA ASP A 15 9.96 4.61 -18.75
C ASP A 15 10.01 6.10 -18.36
N LYS A 16 9.24 6.51 -17.34
CA LYS A 16 9.14 7.89 -16.85
C LYS A 16 9.50 8.03 -15.35
N ALA A 17 10.40 7.19 -14.85
CA ALA A 17 10.79 7.20 -13.43
C ALA A 17 11.30 8.58 -12.96
N ASP A 18 12.19 9.23 -13.71
CA ASP A 18 12.73 10.56 -13.36
C ASP A 18 11.65 11.65 -13.38
N ASP A 19 10.70 11.56 -14.29
CA ASP A 19 9.56 12.46 -14.35
C ASP A 19 8.66 12.29 -13.12
N TRP A 20 8.42 11.03 -12.71
CA TRP A 20 7.65 10.73 -11.52
C TRP A 20 8.30 11.29 -10.25
N VAL A 21 9.60 11.06 -10.06
CA VAL A 21 10.37 11.58 -8.92
C VAL A 21 10.22 13.10 -8.83
N ARG A 22 10.32 13.80 -9.96
CA ARG A 22 10.20 15.26 -10.02
C ARG A 22 8.79 15.73 -9.67
N ASP A 23 7.77 15.09 -10.22
CA ASP A 23 6.38 15.50 -10.04
C ASP A 23 5.86 15.17 -8.65
N ARG A 24 6.22 13.98 -8.13
CA ARG A 24 5.80 13.54 -6.80
C ARG A 24 6.42 14.38 -5.69
N GLY A 25 7.68 14.78 -5.88
CA GLY A 25 8.42 15.55 -4.89
C GLY A 25 8.69 14.82 -3.57
N ALA A 26 9.26 15.55 -2.62
CA ALA A 26 9.70 15.02 -1.33
C ALA A 26 8.77 15.37 -0.15
N THR A 27 7.68 16.07 -0.39
CA THR A 27 6.77 16.57 0.66
C THR A 27 5.51 15.71 0.72
N LEU A 28 5.08 15.37 1.93
CA LEU A 28 3.78 14.74 2.16
C LEU A 28 2.67 15.67 1.64
N TYR A 29 1.73 15.09 0.92
CA TYR A 29 0.61 15.85 0.39
C TYR A 29 -0.34 16.24 1.52
N SER A 30 -0.64 17.54 1.61
CA SER A 30 -1.67 18.11 2.48
C SER A 30 -2.41 19.15 1.65
N GLY A 31 -3.46 18.74 0.93
CA GLY A 31 -4.07 19.60 -0.04
C GLY A 31 -5.58 19.77 0.10
N ASP A 32 -6.09 20.86 -0.45
CA ASP A 32 -7.50 21.21 -0.50
C ASP A 32 -8.30 20.12 -1.24
N GLY A 33 -9.03 19.31 -0.50
CA GLY A 33 -9.92 18.27 -1.03
C GLY A 33 -9.25 16.91 -1.31
N GLY A 34 -7.97 16.72 -0.97
CA GLY A 34 -7.25 15.46 -1.06
C GLY A 34 -7.11 14.74 0.28
N VAL A 35 -6.47 13.58 0.24
CA VAL A 35 -6.13 12.80 1.42
C VAL A 35 -4.88 13.41 2.08
N ASP A 36 -4.97 13.84 3.34
CA ASP A 36 -3.80 14.32 4.10
C ASP A 36 -2.90 13.14 4.48
N GLU A 37 -1.75 13.04 3.81
CA GLU A 37 -0.83 11.92 3.97
C GLU A 37 -0.21 11.87 5.38
N ALA A 38 0.08 13.01 5.99
CA ALA A 38 0.66 13.06 7.32
C ALA A 38 -0.32 12.49 8.36
N VAL A 39 -1.58 12.90 8.30
CA VAL A 39 -2.64 12.42 9.19
C VAL A 39 -2.85 10.91 9.03
N TRP A 40 -2.85 10.40 7.81
CA TRP A 40 -3.05 8.98 7.59
C TRP A 40 -1.83 8.13 7.98
N LEU A 41 -0.61 8.61 7.76
CA LEU A 41 0.58 7.95 8.27
C LEU A 41 0.61 7.92 9.80
N ASP A 42 0.25 9.02 10.46
CA ASP A 42 0.18 9.06 11.92
C ASP A 42 -0.87 8.07 12.46
N ARG A 43 -2.05 7.97 11.82
CA ARG A 43 -3.05 6.95 12.15
C ARG A 43 -2.53 5.53 11.92
N PHE A 44 -1.85 5.31 10.80
CA PHE A 44 -1.31 4.00 10.44
C PHE A 44 -0.32 3.48 11.49
N VAL A 45 0.58 4.34 11.96
CA VAL A 45 1.64 3.93 12.90
C VAL A 45 1.25 4.04 14.38
N ALA A 46 0.11 4.68 14.73
CA ALA A 46 -0.25 5.09 16.09
C ALA A 46 -0.13 3.98 17.15
N ASP A 47 -0.48 2.73 16.78
CA ASP A 47 -0.45 1.59 17.70
C ASP A 47 0.55 0.50 17.26
N LEU A 48 1.45 0.83 16.35
CA LEU A 48 2.55 -0.06 16.00
C LEU A 48 3.68 0.08 17.06
N PRO A 49 4.48 -0.97 17.27
CA PRO A 49 5.60 -0.87 18.19
C PRO A 49 6.64 0.17 17.71
N ALA A 50 7.40 0.75 18.64
CA ALA A 50 8.53 1.59 18.28
C ALA A 50 9.52 0.78 17.43
N GLY A 51 10.00 1.36 16.32
CA GLY A 51 10.86 0.66 15.37
C GLY A 51 10.17 -0.44 14.57
N ALA A 52 8.83 -0.38 14.43
CA ALA A 52 8.04 -1.35 13.68
C ALA A 52 8.61 -1.65 12.29
N SER A 53 8.50 -2.90 11.87
CA SER A 53 8.79 -3.34 10.51
C SER A 53 7.62 -3.01 9.59
N ILE A 54 7.88 -2.24 8.52
CA ILE A 54 6.85 -1.79 7.59
C ILE A 54 7.20 -2.21 6.17
N LEU A 55 6.24 -2.86 5.48
CA LEU A 55 6.31 -3.14 4.05
C LEU A 55 5.52 -2.07 3.28
N ASP A 56 6.20 -1.36 2.37
CA ASP A 56 5.60 -0.37 1.47
C ASP A 56 5.54 -0.95 0.04
N VAL A 57 4.33 -1.24 -0.45
CA VAL A 57 4.08 -1.94 -1.71
C VAL A 57 3.64 -0.96 -2.80
N GLY A 58 4.44 -0.88 -3.85
CA GLY A 58 4.36 0.20 -4.83
C GLY A 58 4.94 1.50 -4.26
N CYS A 59 6.09 1.38 -3.58
CA CYS A 59 6.72 2.46 -2.83
C CYS A 59 7.26 3.60 -3.70
N GLY A 60 7.28 3.42 -5.03
CA GLY A 60 7.87 4.38 -5.94
C GLY A 60 9.33 4.65 -5.62
N SER A 61 9.71 5.92 -5.52
CA SER A 61 11.07 6.36 -5.13
C SER A 61 11.32 6.34 -3.62
N GLY A 62 10.42 5.80 -2.82
CA GLY A 62 10.44 5.89 -1.36
C GLY A 62 10.06 7.26 -0.79
N TRP A 63 10.00 8.29 -1.63
CA TRP A 63 9.60 9.64 -1.23
C TRP A 63 8.14 9.93 -1.59
N PRO A 64 7.41 10.66 -0.72
CA PRO A 64 7.77 11.08 0.64
C PRO A 64 7.41 10.06 1.72
N ILE A 65 6.68 9.00 1.40
CA ILE A 65 6.04 8.08 2.36
C ILE A 65 7.10 7.25 3.11
N GLY A 66 7.94 6.51 2.38
CA GLY A 66 9.01 5.71 2.98
C GLY A 66 9.99 6.56 3.79
N ALA A 67 10.36 7.76 3.29
CA ALA A 67 11.18 8.72 4.01
C ALA A 67 10.56 9.13 5.35
N ALA A 68 9.27 9.50 5.34
CA ALA A 68 8.55 9.91 6.55
C ALA A 68 8.42 8.75 7.58
N LEU A 69 8.31 7.50 7.14
CA LEU A 69 8.29 6.33 8.01
C LEU A 69 9.68 6.07 8.62
N LEU A 70 10.76 6.19 7.83
CA LEU A 70 12.14 6.10 8.31
C LEU A 70 12.46 7.20 9.33
N GLU A 71 12.03 8.46 9.08
CA GLU A 71 12.20 9.58 10.00
C GLU A 71 11.46 9.37 11.33
N ARG A 72 10.34 8.64 11.33
CA ARG A 72 9.61 8.21 12.54
C ARG A 72 10.29 7.04 13.27
N GLY A 73 11.42 6.55 12.75
CA GLY A 73 12.22 5.49 13.37
C GLY A 73 11.76 4.07 13.04
N HIS A 74 10.90 3.88 12.05
CA HIS A 74 10.47 2.55 11.60
C HIS A 74 11.48 1.92 10.63
N GLN A 75 11.46 0.59 10.53
CA GLN A 75 12.23 -0.17 9.55
C GLN A 75 11.38 -0.34 8.28
N VAL A 76 11.80 0.24 7.16
CA VAL A 76 11.03 0.21 5.93
C VAL A 76 11.65 -0.75 4.92
N THR A 77 10.82 -1.67 4.43
CA THR A 77 11.08 -2.50 3.26
C THR A 77 10.12 -2.05 2.16
N GLY A 78 10.65 -1.49 1.08
CA GLY A 78 9.84 -1.03 -0.05
C GLY A 78 10.02 -1.91 -1.28
N MET A 79 8.95 -2.08 -2.05
CA MET A 79 8.98 -2.75 -3.34
C MET A 79 8.21 -1.96 -4.39
N ASP A 80 8.75 -1.91 -5.61
CA ASP A 80 8.10 -1.29 -6.77
C ASP A 80 8.53 -2.01 -8.06
N ALA A 81 7.65 -2.04 -9.05
CA ALA A 81 7.93 -2.70 -10.33
C ALA A 81 8.86 -1.88 -11.26
N SER A 82 9.16 -0.62 -10.91
CA SER A 82 10.04 0.26 -11.69
C SER A 82 11.48 0.24 -11.17
N PRO A 83 12.45 -0.32 -11.93
CA PRO A 83 13.85 -0.32 -11.51
C PRO A 83 14.41 1.08 -11.30
N GLY A 84 13.99 2.08 -12.09
CA GLY A 84 14.44 3.47 -11.96
C GLY A 84 13.99 4.12 -10.65
N LEU A 85 12.76 3.86 -10.22
CA LEU A 85 12.25 4.35 -8.94
C LEU A 85 12.98 3.70 -7.76
N ILE A 86 13.20 2.38 -7.83
CA ILE A 86 13.95 1.66 -6.78
C ILE A 86 15.42 2.12 -6.72
N ALA A 87 16.07 2.35 -7.86
CA ALA A 87 17.43 2.90 -7.86
C ALA A 87 17.50 4.27 -7.18
N HIS A 88 16.48 5.13 -7.38
CA HIS A 88 16.36 6.41 -6.69
C HIS A 88 16.19 6.22 -5.18
N ALA A 89 15.29 5.32 -4.76
CA ALA A 89 15.09 5.02 -3.33
C ALA A 89 16.38 4.52 -2.67
N GLN A 90 17.10 3.59 -3.29
CA GLN A 90 18.38 3.07 -2.80
C GLN A 90 19.46 4.16 -2.66
N ALA A 91 19.49 5.11 -3.61
CA ALA A 91 20.47 6.18 -3.59
C ALA A 91 20.18 7.26 -2.54
N THR A 92 18.89 7.55 -2.29
CA THR A 92 18.48 8.69 -1.45
C THR A 92 18.04 8.30 -0.04
N LEU A 93 17.64 7.04 0.16
CA LEU A 93 17.16 6.49 1.45
C LEU A 93 17.89 5.19 1.78
N PRO A 94 19.23 5.23 1.99
CA PRO A 94 20.05 4.03 2.14
C PRO A 94 19.78 3.22 3.43
N THR A 95 19.00 3.75 4.35
CA THR A 95 18.59 3.05 5.59
C THR A 95 17.38 2.14 5.40
N GLY A 96 16.62 2.31 4.32
CA GLY A 96 15.55 1.40 3.94
C GLY A 96 16.06 0.22 3.09
N VAL A 97 15.24 -0.81 2.97
CA VAL A 97 15.48 -1.96 2.07
C VAL A 97 14.56 -1.83 0.87
N TRP A 98 15.13 -1.71 -0.33
CA TRP A 98 14.38 -1.41 -1.55
C TRP A 98 14.62 -2.49 -2.61
N SER A 99 13.55 -3.05 -3.17
CA SER A 99 13.62 -4.14 -4.15
C SER A 99 12.72 -3.90 -5.36
N VAL A 100 13.19 -4.33 -6.52
CA VAL A 100 12.36 -4.36 -7.74
C VAL A 100 11.50 -5.60 -7.70
N ALA A 101 10.19 -5.44 -7.55
CA ALA A 101 9.22 -6.55 -7.57
C ALA A 101 7.83 -6.05 -7.97
N ASP A 102 7.08 -6.89 -8.68
CA ASP A 102 5.68 -6.62 -9.01
C ASP A 102 4.79 -7.25 -7.93
N MET A 103 3.88 -6.45 -7.37
CA MET A 103 2.96 -6.92 -6.32
C MET A 103 2.01 -8.03 -6.79
N ARG A 104 1.94 -8.31 -8.09
CA ARG A 104 1.16 -9.42 -8.66
C ARG A 104 1.89 -10.76 -8.57
N ASP A 105 3.19 -10.76 -8.37
CA ASP A 105 4.03 -11.95 -8.41
C ASP A 105 4.42 -12.43 -7.00
N GLU A 106 5.20 -11.64 -6.26
CA GLU A 106 5.72 -12.04 -4.95
C GLU A 106 5.88 -10.87 -3.99
N PHE A 107 5.97 -11.19 -2.70
CA PHE A 107 6.23 -10.23 -1.63
C PHE A 107 7.48 -10.62 -0.84
N PRO A 108 8.19 -9.64 -0.26
CA PRO A 108 9.25 -9.91 0.70
C PRO A 108 8.75 -10.79 1.86
N ALA A 109 9.63 -11.64 2.39
CA ALA A 109 9.28 -12.51 3.50
C ALA A 109 8.87 -11.69 4.74
N GLY A 110 7.64 -11.91 5.19
CA GLY A 110 7.07 -11.31 6.40
C GLY A 110 7.19 -12.21 7.63
N PRO A 111 6.42 -11.95 8.70
CA PRO A 111 5.39 -10.90 8.76
C PRO A 111 5.94 -9.50 9.07
N PHE A 112 5.14 -8.47 8.75
CA PHE A 112 5.42 -7.06 9.03
C PHE A 112 4.40 -6.49 10.03
N ASP A 113 4.84 -5.61 10.92
CA ASP A 113 3.95 -4.90 11.84
C ASP A 113 2.99 -3.95 11.11
N GLY A 114 3.46 -3.37 10.01
CA GLY A 114 2.64 -2.57 9.11
C GLY A 114 2.82 -2.96 7.64
N VAL A 115 1.73 -3.00 6.89
CA VAL A 115 1.75 -3.16 5.42
C VAL A 115 1.01 -1.99 4.79
N LEU A 116 1.64 -1.34 3.83
CA LEU A 116 1.13 -0.15 3.16
C LEU A 116 1.09 -0.37 1.65
N ALA A 117 -0.02 0.00 1.01
CA ALA A 117 -0.14 0.09 -0.45
C ALA A 117 -0.73 1.46 -0.82
N TRP A 118 0.10 2.51 -0.68
CA TRP A 118 -0.33 3.89 -0.84
C TRP A 118 -0.28 4.31 -2.30
N HIS A 119 -1.42 4.74 -2.84
CA HIS A 119 -1.58 5.16 -4.24
C HIS A 119 -1.02 4.16 -5.28
N SER A 120 -1.10 2.87 -4.98
CA SER A 120 -0.55 1.81 -5.85
C SER A 120 -1.57 0.73 -6.22
N LEU A 121 -2.36 0.22 -5.26
CA LEU A 121 -3.27 -0.90 -5.47
C LEU A 121 -4.33 -0.63 -6.55
N PHE A 122 -4.82 0.59 -6.65
CA PHE A 122 -5.85 0.98 -7.62
C PHE A 122 -5.36 1.00 -9.09
N HIS A 123 -4.07 0.83 -9.34
CA HIS A 123 -3.55 0.62 -10.69
C HIS A 123 -3.72 -0.82 -11.19
N LEU A 124 -4.08 -1.75 -10.31
CA LEU A 124 -4.39 -3.12 -10.66
C LEU A 124 -5.82 -3.26 -11.19
N SER A 125 -6.02 -4.24 -12.08
CA SER A 125 -7.38 -4.63 -12.47
C SER A 125 -8.19 -5.15 -11.28
N PRO A 126 -9.55 -5.13 -11.33
CA PRO A 126 -10.37 -5.69 -10.28
C PRO A 126 -10.04 -7.15 -9.93
N ASP A 127 -9.70 -7.97 -10.94
CA ASP A 127 -9.31 -9.36 -10.74
C ASP A 127 -7.96 -9.47 -10.00
N ASP A 128 -6.98 -8.60 -10.36
CA ASP A 128 -5.69 -8.56 -9.69
C ASP A 128 -5.82 -8.04 -8.26
N GLN A 129 -6.65 -7.03 -8.00
CA GLN A 129 -6.90 -6.55 -6.63
C GLN A 129 -7.46 -7.64 -5.73
N ARG A 130 -8.40 -8.49 -6.24
CA ARG A 130 -8.94 -9.63 -5.50
C ARG A 130 -7.89 -10.68 -5.14
N ARG A 131 -6.82 -10.82 -5.93
CA ARG A 131 -5.70 -11.74 -5.65
C ARG A 131 -4.66 -11.10 -4.72
N VAL A 132 -4.32 -9.84 -4.98
CA VAL A 132 -3.23 -9.13 -4.30
C VAL A 132 -3.62 -8.73 -2.87
N LEU A 133 -4.86 -8.26 -2.64
CA LEU A 133 -5.26 -7.78 -1.33
C LEU A 133 -5.19 -8.87 -0.23
N PRO A 134 -5.65 -10.11 -0.45
CA PRO A 134 -5.40 -11.21 0.51
C PRO A 134 -3.92 -11.52 0.72
N ALA A 135 -3.08 -11.40 -0.31
CA ALA A 135 -1.65 -11.61 -0.19
C ALA A 135 -0.96 -10.50 0.64
N LEU A 136 -1.35 -9.23 0.45
CA LEU A 136 -0.95 -8.12 1.32
C LEU A 136 -1.37 -8.37 2.77
N ALA A 137 -2.62 -8.79 2.96
CA ALA A 137 -3.12 -9.13 4.29
C ALA A 137 -2.29 -10.24 4.94
N ALA A 138 -1.88 -11.26 4.19
CA ALA A 138 -1.06 -12.37 4.71
C ALA A 138 0.33 -11.91 5.20
N CYS A 139 0.85 -10.79 4.68
CA CYS A 139 2.11 -10.19 5.14
C CYS A 139 1.99 -9.48 6.50
N VAL A 140 0.78 -9.21 7.01
CA VAL A 140 0.55 -8.49 8.26
C VAL A 140 0.76 -9.38 9.47
N ALA A 141 1.59 -8.95 10.42
CA ALA A 141 1.79 -9.63 11.70
C ALA A 141 0.52 -9.62 12.57
N GLU A 142 0.46 -10.49 13.59
CA GLU A 142 -0.59 -10.42 14.61
C GLU A 142 -0.57 -9.06 15.32
N GLY A 143 -1.73 -8.42 15.44
CA GLY A 143 -1.86 -7.05 15.97
C GLY A 143 -1.42 -5.96 15.00
N GLY A 144 -0.80 -6.33 13.87
CA GLY A 144 -0.33 -5.40 12.85
C GLY A 144 -1.45 -4.78 12.02
N ARG A 145 -1.09 -3.86 11.15
CA ARG A 145 -2.02 -3.06 10.34
C ARG A 145 -1.76 -3.15 8.84
N LEU A 146 -2.84 -3.11 8.06
CA LEU A 146 -2.83 -2.92 6.62
C LEU A 146 -3.49 -1.58 6.29
N MET A 147 -2.82 -0.73 5.52
CA MET A 147 -3.40 0.49 4.95
C MET A 147 -3.25 0.52 3.43
N PHE A 148 -4.30 0.88 2.71
CA PHE A 148 -4.24 1.06 1.26
C PHE A 148 -5.24 2.11 0.79
N THR A 149 -5.07 2.60 -0.43
CA THR A 149 -5.98 3.55 -1.08
C THR A 149 -6.76 2.88 -2.21
N SER A 150 -8.01 3.31 -2.40
CA SER A 150 -8.88 2.93 -3.51
C SER A 150 -9.76 4.11 -3.95
N GLY A 151 -10.52 3.95 -5.02
CA GLY A 151 -11.68 4.79 -5.25
C GLY A 151 -12.80 4.47 -4.25
N GLN A 152 -13.76 5.39 -4.12
CA GLN A 152 -14.88 5.28 -3.17
C GLN A 152 -16.01 4.37 -3.65
N ALA A 153 -16.01 3.99 -4.93
CA ALA A 153 -17.02 3.14 -5.55
C ALA A 153 -16.39 2.18 -6.56
N HIS A 154 -17.12 1.12 -6.88
CA HIS A 154 -16.75 0.21 -7.96
C HIS A 154 -16.65 0.93 -9.30
N GLY A 155 -15.58 0.66 -10.04
CA GLY A 155 -15.43 1.17 -11.39
C GLY A 155 -13.98 1.14 -11.89
N GLU A 156 -13.87 1.44 -13.17
CA GLU A 156 -12.61 1.62 -13.88
C GLU A 156 -12.61 3.01 -14.51
N THR A 157 -11.49 3.71 -14.43
CA THR A 157 -11.34 5.03 -15.07
C THR A 157 -9.95 5.19 -15.65
N ILE A 158 -9.84 6.02 -16.67
CA ILE A 158 -8.57 6.34 -17.32
C ILE A 158 -8.27 7.81 -17.03
N GLY A 159 -7.33 8.04 -16.12
CA GLY A 159 -6.75 9.35 -15.91
C GLY A 159 -5.68 9.68 -16.93
N GLN A 160 -4.99 10.80 -16.72
CA GLN A 160 -3.88 11.22 -17.58
C GLN A 160 -2.73 11.73 -16.72
N TRP A 161 -1.50 11.33 -17.07
CA TRP A 161 -0.28 11.89 -16.50
C TRP A 161 0.77 12.05 -17.60
N ARG A 162 1.22 13.28 -17.84
CA ARG A 162 2.19 13.62 -18.89
C ARG A 162 1.88 13.03 -20.28
N GLY A 163 0.58 13.05 -20.64
CA GLY A 163 0.11 12.50 -21.93
C GLY A 163 -0.09 10.98 -21.97
N GLU A 164 0.29 10.26 -20.92
CA GLU A 164 0.04 8.83 -20.78
C GLU A 164 -1.30 8.55 -20.13
N PRO A 165 -2.07 7.59 -20.64
CA PRO A 165 -3.30 7.16 -20.00
C PRO A 165 -2.97 6.36 -18.72
N LEU A 166 -3.41 6.85 -17.57
CA LEU A 166 -3.28 6.14 -16.29
C LEU A 166 -4.57 5.40 -15.96
N TYR A 167 -4.47 4.09 -15.91
CA TYR A 167 -5.56 3.22 -15.51
C TYR A 167 -5.73 3.22 -14.00
N HIS A 168 -6.98 3.37 -13.55
CA HIS A 168 -7.40 3.22 -12.17
C HIS A 168 -8.63 2.33 -12.10
N ALA A 169 -8.68 1.47 -11.10
CA ALA A 169 -9.85 0.65 -10.81
C ALA A 169 -10.06 0.52 -9.31
N SER A 170 -11.30 0.28 -8.94
CA SER A 170 -11.66 -0.04 -7.56
C SER A 170 -12.73 -1.10 -7.52
N LEU A 171 -12.69 -1.94 -6.51
CA LEU A 171 -13.76 -2.85 -6.18
C LEU A 171 -14.91 -2.09 -5.51
N ASP A 172 -16.04 -2.74 -5.41
CA ASP A 172 -17.11 -2.30 -4.52
C ASP A 172 -16.61 -2.27 -3.07
N PRO A 173 -16.95 -1.26 -2.26
CA PRO A 173 -16.57 -1.21 -0.86
C PRO A 173 -16.92 -2.46 -0.05
N GLU A 174 -18.06 -3.09 -0.35
CA GLU A 174 -18.44 -4.37 0.29
C GLU A 174 -17.48 -5.50 -0.07
N ALA A 175 -16.96 -5.51 -1.30
CA ALA A 175 -15.95 -6.50 -1.70
C ALA A 175 -14.64 -6.31 -0.95
N TYR A 176 -14.19 -5.06 -0.71
CA TYR A 176 -13.01 -4.81 0.13
C TYR A 176 -13.24 -5.27 1.57
N ARG A 177 -14.41 -4.96 2.17
CA ARG A 177 -14.76 -5.42 3.53
C ARG A 177 -14.74 -6.93 3.64
N ALA A 178 -15.32 -7.63 2.68
CA ALA A 178 -15.35 -9.09 2.65
C ALA A 178 -13.94 -9.68 2.54
N LEU A 179 -13.10 -9.19 1.60
CA LEU A 179 -11.73 -9.66 1.42
C LEU A 179 -10.87 -9.44 2.68
N LEU A 180 -11.01 -8.30 3.36
CA LEU A 180 -10.31 -8.02 4.61
C LEU A 180 -10.78 -8.94 5.74
N ALA A 181 -12.09 -9.13 5.88
CA ALA A 181 -12.67 -10.02 6.90
C ALA A 181 -12.26 -11.48 6.69
N ASP A 182 -12.33 -11.97 5.45
CA ASP A 182 -11.91 -13.34 5.08
C ASP A 182 -10.40 -13.57 5.34
N ALA A 183 -9.61 -12.50 5.21
CA ALA A 183 -8.18 -12.52 5.54
C ALA A 183 -7.89 -12.34 7.05
N GLY A 184 -8.92 -12.23 7.90
CA GLY A 184 -8.78 -12.07 9.36
C GLY A 184 -8.39 -10.65 9.81
N LEU A 185 -8.68 -9.63 9.00
CA LEU A 185 -8.49 -8.23 9.37
C LEU A 185 -9.83 -7.55 9.69
N ARG A 186 -9.84 -6.77 10.76
CA ARG A 186 -10.96 -5.92 11.14
C ARG A 186 -10.72 -4.51 10.61
N VAL A 187 -11.66 -3.97 9.85
CA VAL A 187 -11.61 -2.60 9.35
C VAL A 187 -11.72 -1.62 10.53
N GLU A 188 -10.78 -0.68 10.62
CA GLU A 188 -10.75 0.44 11.57
C GLU A 188 -11.21 1.74 10.90
N TYR A 189 -10.83 1.95 9.64
CA TYR A 189 -11.31 3.05 8.80
C TYR A 189 -11.77 2.50 7.45
N ASP A 190 -12.99 2.81 7.09
CA ASP A 190 -13.63 2.37 5.86
C ASP A 190 -13.36 3.35 4.73
N GLY A 191 -12.85 2.84 3.62
CA GLY A 191 -12.46 3.67 2.47
C GLY A 191 -13.64 4.14 1.59
N ALA A 192 -14.87 3.73 1.87
CA ALA A 192 -16.03 4.13 1.08
C ALA A 192 -16.25 5.66 1.05
N GLU A 193 -15.86 6.36 2.12
CA GLU A 193 -16.01 7.81 2.23
C GLU A 193 -14.73 8.57 1.89
N THR A 194 -13.57 8.02 2.26
CA THR A 194 -12.29 8.73 2.19
C THR A 194 -11.36 8.22 1.09
N GLY A 195 -11.63 7.04 0.53
CA GLY A 195 -10.70 6.34 -0.35
C GLY A 195 -9.51 5.70 0.37
N VAL A 196 -9.46 5.76 1.71
CA VAL A 196 -8.38 5.16 2.50
C VAL A 196 -8.93 4.08 3.42
N TRP A 197 -8.39 2.89 3.30
CA TRP A 197 -8.69 1.73 4.12
C TRP A 197 -7.59 1.52 5.16
N LEU A 198 -7.97 1.36 6.42
CA LEU A 198 -7.08 0.94 7.48
C LEU A 198 -7.72 -0.23 8.22
N ALA A 199 -7.02 -1.34 8.30
CA ALA A 199 -7.49 -2.56 8.93
C ALA A 199 -6.40 -3.17 9.83
N ARG A 200 -6.81 -3.85 10.89
CA ARG A 200 -5.94 -4.49 11.88
C ARG A 200 -6.13 -6.00 11.88
N ARG A 201 -5.04 -6.74 11.92
CA ARG A 201 -5.08 -8.17 12.22
C ARG A 201 -5.30 -8.39 13.71
N ALA A 202 -6.30 -9.20 14.05
CA ALA A 202 -6.51 -9.60 15.44
C ALA A 202 -5.30 -10.38 15.96
N PHE A 203 -5.01 -10.25 17.25
CA PHE A 203 -4.14 -11.22 17.92
C PHE A 203 -4.87 -12.58 17.93
N LEU A 204 -4.20 -13.64 17.55
CA LEU A 204 -4.71 -14.98 17.83
C LEU A 204 -4.77 -15.10 19.36
N SER A 205 -5.97 -14.99 19.91
CA SER A 205 -6.17 -15.21 21.35
C SER A 205 -5.56 -16.56 21.67
N ALA A 206 -4.58 -16.59 22.58
CA ALA A 206 -4.13 -17.82 23.19
C ALA A 206 -5.43 -18.55 23.63
N LYS A 207 -5.67 -19.75 23.11
CA LYS A 207 -6.78 -20.59 23.57
C LYS A 207 -6.63 -20.66 25.08
N TRP A 208 -7.47 -19.94 25.80
CA TRP A 208 -7.59 -20.11 27.25
C TRP A 208 -7.89 -21.59 27.47
N PRO A 209 -7.05 -22.34 28.21
CA PRO A 209 -7.41 -23.70 28.52
C PRO A 209 -8.74 -23.65 29.28
N LEU A 210 -9.79 -24.21 28.66
CA LEU A 210 -11.01 -24.50 29.38
C LEU A 210 -10.67 -25.49 30.50
N THR A 211 -10.30 -25.00 31.65
CA THR A 211 -10.32 -25.75 32.88
C THR A 211 -11.80 -25.96 33.21
N ILE A 212 -12.35 -27.07 32.79
CA ILE A 212 -13.64 -27.58 33.29
C ILE A 212 -13.31 -28.22 34.65
N PRO A 213 -14.04 -27.85 35.72
CA PRO A 213 -13.89 -28.49 37.03
C PRO A 213 -14.36 -29.95 37.03
#